data_b33408bd951c51d2296ffa80ae29e1ac
#
_entry.id   b33408bd951c51d2296ffa80ae29e1ac
#
_cell.length_a   1.000
_cell.length_b   1.000
_cell.length_c   1.000
_cell.angle_alpha   90.00
_cell.angle_beta   90.00
_cell.angle_gamma   90.00
#
_symmetry.space_group_name_H-M   'P 1'
#
loop_
_entity.id
_entity.type
_entity.pdbx_description
1 polymer ?
#
loop_
_entity_poly.entity_id
_entity_poly.type
_entity_poly.pdbx_seq_one_letter_code
_entity_poly.pdbx_strand_id
1 'polypeptide(L)'
;MTKHLNIFLFIFMYFALLSGVVQAKTGDGGIKQKQAKIDGFRSAKFGINERDVMKAIYRDFKINKKKVSRVEHPIEKTVSLGVNVEKLLPNSGPAKVFYIFGHKTKRLIHVNIIWGKPATPKPDAENVVATANQLRNHLAQKSYVKDGLAINAQLSEGIILVFQGLDKKGRAVKLVLVNPKGDPEKIGKNISLTLSYIEKPNKPDVFRIKDGDF
;
A
#
# COMPACT_ATOMS: atom_id res chain seq x y z
N MET A 1 6.75 -28.36 20.00
CA MET A 1 7.17 -27.42 18.93
C MET A 1 5.93 -26.81 18.30
N THR A 2 5.41 -25.75 18.89
CA THR A 2 4.20 -25.06 18.44
C THR A 2 4.62 -23.97 17.45
N LYS A 3 4.28 -24.16 16.17
CA LYS A 3 4.48 -23.16 15.12
C LYS A 3 3.46 -22.03 15.33
N HIS A 4 3.93 -20.88 15.81
CA HIS A 4 3.10 -19.67 15.84
C HIS A 4 2.82 -19.20 14.41
N LEU A 5 1.60 -19.49 13.96
CA LEU A 5 1.03 -18.96 12.72
C LEU A 5 0.68 -17.47 12.96
N ASN A 6 1.60 -16.58 12.59
CA ASN A 6 1.32 -15.15 12.58
C ASN A 6 0.30 -14.84 11.48
N ILE A 7 -0.97 -14.80 11.88
CA ILE A 7 -2.08 -14.36 11.03
C ILE A 7 -1.97 -12.85 10.89
N PHE A 8 -1.48 -12.39 9.73
CA PHE A 8 -1.54 -10.98 9.33
C PHE A 8 -2.99 -10.59 9.06
N LEU A 9 -3.61 -9.93 9.99
CA LEU A 9 -4.91 -9.30 9.83
C LEU A 9 -4.75 -8.05 8.93
N PHE A 10 -5.00 -8.20 7.62
CA PHE A 10 -5.17 -7.06 6.72
C PHE A 10 -6.53 -6.43 7.02
N ILE A 11 -6.53 -5.41 7.89
CA ILE A 11 -7.74 -4.64 8.15
C ILE A 11 -8.04 -3.78 6.92
N PHE A 12 -9.01 -4.19 6.12
CA PHE A 12 -9.70 -3.32 5.17
C PHE A 12 -10.56 -2.34 5.96
N MET A 13 -9.99 -1.18 6.33
CA MET A 13 -10.74 -0.16 7.02
C MET A 13 -11.59 0.62 5.99
N TYR A 14 -12.89 0.38 5.99
CA TYR A 14 -13.88 1.23 5.32
C TYR A 14 -13.88 2.59 5.99
N PHE A 15 -13.55 3.64 5.27
CA PHE A 15 -13.65 5.00 5.77
C PHE A 15 -14.69 5.77 4.98
N ALA A 16 -15.73 6.18 5.70
CA ALA A 16 -16.66 7.20 5.25
C ALA A 16 -15.93 8.55 5.16
N LEU A 17 -16.12 9.25 4.07
CA LEU A 17 -15.55 10.56 3.77
C LEU A 17 -16.10 11.61 4.76
N LEU A 18 -15.29 12.06 5.71
CA LEU A 18 -15.51 13.32 6.41
C LEU A 18 -14.77 14.42 5.66
N SER A 19 -15.54 15.32 5.06
CA SER A 19 -15.08 16.46 4.28
C SER A 19 -14.54 17.56 5.19
N GLY A 20 -13.24 17.62 5.36
CA GLY A 20 -12.54 18.79 5.92
C GLY A 20 -11.91 19.60 4.81
N VAL A 21 -12.53 20.73 4.42
CA VAL A 21 -12.00 21.62 3.39
C VAL A 21 -10.95 22.54 3.99
N VAL A 22 -9.68 22.30 3.66
CA VAL A 22 -8.62 23.31 3.81
C VAL A 22 -8.40 23.96 2.46
N GLN A 23 -8.86 25.22 2.34
CA GLN A 23 -8.59 26.06 1.15
C GLN A 23 -7.14 26.55 1.18
N ALA A 24 -6.32 26.04 0.28
CA ALA A 24 -5.04 26.65 -0.06
C ALA A 24 -5.25 27.64 -1.22
N LYS A 25 -4.93 28.92 -0.99
CA LYS A 25 -4.90 29.95 -2.03
C LYS A 25 -3.89 29.59 -3.12
N THR A 26 -4.34 29.44 -4.34
CA THR A 26 -3.51 29.24 -5.53
C THR A 26 -3.00 30.57 -6.03
N GLY A 27 -1.68 30.82 -5.89
CA GLY A 27 -0.97 31.83 -6.68
C GLY A 27 -0.84 31.34 -8.12
N ASP A 28 -1.26 32.15 -9.07
CA ASP A 28 -1.23 31.88 -10.51
C ASP A 28 0.21 32.01 -11.04
N GLY A 29 0.76 30.90 -11.48
CA GLY A 29 2.12 30.73 -11.99
C GLY A 29 2.37 29.25 -12.31
N GLY A 30 1.36 28.58 -12.89
CA GLY A 30 1.22 27.14 -12.83
C GLY A 30 2.17 26.38 -13.75
N ILE A 31 3.20 25.75 -13.19
CA ILE A 31 3.77 24.53 -13.74
C ILE A 31 2.62 23.51 -13.80
N LYS A 32 2.16 23.17 -15.00
CA LYS A 32 1.07 22.21 -15.23
C LYS A 32 1.49 20.83 -14.67
N GLN A 33 1.07 20.53 -13.46
CA GLN A 33 1.40 19.24 -12.81
C GLN A 33 0.89 18.08 -13.68
N LYS A 34 1.74 17.08 -13.89
CA LYS A 34 1.37 15.89 -14.65
C LYS A 34 0.25 15.14 -13.93
N GLN A 35 -0.84 14.83 -14.65
CA GLN A 35 -1.94 14.05 -14.11
C GLN A 35 -1.46 12.69 -13.59
N ALA A 36 -1.90 12.34 -12.39
CA ALA A 36 -1.61 11.04 -11.80
C ALA A 36 -2.25 9.92 -12.63
N LYS A 37 -1.51 8.84 -12.84
CA LYS A 37 -1.97 7.61 -13.47
C LYS A 37 -1.58 6.45 -12.56
N ILE A 38 -2.58 5.80 -11.97
CA ILE A 38 -2.41 4.71 -11.02
C ILE A 38 -2.82 3.41 -11.73
N ASP A 39 -1.88 2.71 -12.36
CA ASP A 39 -2.17 1.52 -13.18
C ASP A 39 -1.49 0.24 -12.66
N GLY A 40 -0.95 0.27 -11.45
CA GLY A 40 -0.20 -0.81 -10.82
C GLY A 40 1.11 -0.32 -10.23
N PHE A 41 2.06 -1.23 -10.09
CA PHE A 41 3.38 -0.92 -9.56
C PHE A 41 4.47 -1.43 -10.50
N ARG A 42 5.35 -0.53 -10.96
CA ARG A 42 6.41 -0.81 -11.94
C ARG A 42 5.83 -1.55 -13.17
N SER A 43 6.36 -2.75 -13.46
CA SER A 43 5.92 -3.57 -14.58
C SER A 43 4.63 -4.34 -14.33
N ALA A 44 4.20 -4.51 -13.07
CA ALA A 44 2.97 -5.20 -12.71
C ALA A 44 1.78 -4.25 -12.79
N LYS A 45 0.98 -4.38 -13.86
CA LYS A 45 -0.21 -3.58 -14.09
C LYS A 45 -1.46 -4.27 -13.57
N PHE A 46 -2.45 -3.50 -13.11
CA PHE A 46 -3.75 -4.08 -12.74
C PHE A 46 -4.35 -4.90 -13.88
N GLY A 47 -5.05 -5.96 -13.53
CA GLY A 47 -5.72 -6.85 -14.48
C GLY A 47 -4.84 -7.97 -15.05
N ILE A 48 -3.53 -8.01 -14.81
CA ILE A 48 -2.69 -9.15 -15.23
C ILE A 48 -2.82 -10.34 -14.28
N ASN A 49 -2.51 -11.55 -14.74
CA ASN A 49 -2.58 -12.80 -13.97
C ASN A 49 -1.31 -13.06 -13.14
N GLU A 50 -1.32 -14.11 -12.29
CA GLU A 50 -0.19 -14.49 -11.43
C GLU A 50 1.09 -14.75 -12.25
N ARG A 51 0.99 -15.46 -13.40
CA ARG A 51 2.15 -15.77 -14.24
C ARG A 51 2.83 -14.51 -14.77
N ASP A 52 2.05 -13.52 -15.17
CA ASP A 52 2.59 -12.27 -15.70
C ASP A 52 3.13 -11.35 -14.59
N VAL A 53 2.54 -11.41 -13.37
CA VAL A 53 3.14 -10.78 -12.18
C VAL A 53 4.49 -11.43 -11.84
N MET A 54 4.61 -12.77 -11.90
CA MET A 54 5.91 -13.44 -11.70
C MET A 54 6.98 -12.96 -12.69
N LYS A 55 6.61 -12.76 -13.97
CA LYS A 55 7.52 -12.17 -14.98
C LYS A 55 7.89 -10.73 -14.63
N ALA A 56 6.92 -9.93 -14.15
CA ALA A 56 7.15 -8.56 -13.71
C ALA A 56 8.12 -8.52 -12.52
N ILE A 57 7.95 -9.36 -11.51
CA ILE A 57 8.85 -9.49 -10.35
C ILE A 57 10.28 -9.79 -10.82
N TYR A 58 10.45 -10.77 -11.71
CA TYR A 58 11.78 -11.10 -12.23
C TYR A 58 12.40 -9.93 -13.02
N ARG A 59 11.61 -9.26 -13.87
CA ARG A 59 12.06 -8.11 -14.65
C ARG A 59 12.49 -6.94 -13.77
N ASP A 60 11.68 -6.63 -12.76
CA ASP A 60 11.82 -5.44 -11.93
C ASP A 60 12.88 -5.58 -10.82
N PHE A 61 13.07 -6.81 -10.31
CA PHE A 61 13.91 -7.07 -9.13
C PHE A 61 14.94 -8.18 -9.31
N LYS A 62 14.94 -8.92 -10.44
CA LYS A 62 15.77 -10.11 -10.67
C LYS A 62 15.56 -11.21 -9.63
N ILE A 63 14.39 -11.25 -8.99
CA ILE A 63 14.05 -12.25 -7.99
C ILE A 63 13.44 -13.48 -8.66
N ASN A 64 14.02 -14.66 -8.37
CA ASN A 64 13.55 -15.93 -8.92
C ASN A 64 12.23 -16.36 -8.28
N LYS A 65 11.37 -17.07 -9.04
CA LYS A 65 10.09 -17.65 -8.61
C LYS A 65 10.18 -18.40 -7.28
N LYS A 66 11.27 -19.13 -7.01
CA LYS A 66 11.47 -19.89 -5.77
C LYS A 66 11.52 -19.01 -4.50
N LYS A 67 11.79 -17.70 -4.65
CA LYS A 67 11.84 -16.72 -3.55
C LYS A 67 10.53 -15.93 -3.40
N VAL A 68 9.50 -16.27 -4.16
CA VAL A 68 8.19 -15.64 -4.08
C VAL A 68 7.26 -16.51 -3.24
N SER A 69 6.73 -15.96 -2.16
CA SER A 69 5.71 -16.62 -1.35
C SER A 69 4.33 -16.47 -2.01
N ARG A 70 3.48 -17.47 -1.86
CA ARG A 70 2.07 -17.46 -2.29
C ARG A 70 1.19 -17.81 -1.10
N VAL A 71 0.24 -16.94 -0.79
CA VAL A 71 -0.69 -17.10 0.35
C VAL A 71 -2.10 -16.78 -0.12
N GLU A 72 -3.08 -17.57 0.29
CA GLU A 72 -4.49 -17.27 0.14
C GLU A 72 -5.04 -16.71 1.44
N HIS A 73 -5.79 -15.60 1.36
CA HIS A 73 -6.43 -15.00 2.52
C HIS A 73 -7.65 -15.83 2.94
N PRO A 74 -7.73 -16.29 4.20
CA PRO A 74 -8.74 -17.29 4.62
C PRO A 74 -10.17 -16.76 4.53
N ILE A 75 -10.39 -15.46 4.71
CA ILE A 75 -11.71 -14.82 4.70
C ILE A 75 -12.00 -14.23 3.32
N GLU A 76 -11.16 -13.34 2.82
CA GLU A 76 -11.39 -12.62 1.56
C GLU A 76 -11.22 -13.49 0.32
N LYS A 77 -10.61 -14.70 0.47
CA LYS A 77 -10.30 -15.62 -0.64
C LYS A 77 -9.48 -14.99 -1.77
N THR A 78 -8.78 -13.88 -1.45
CA THR A 78 -7.80 -13.26 -2.32
C THR A 78 -6.48 -14.04 -2.24
N VAL A 79 -5.71 -14.04 -3.32
CA VAL A 79 -4.37 -14.64 -3.35
C VAL A 79 -3.34 -13.52 -3.36
N SER A 80 -2.26 -13.66 -2.61
CA SER A 80 -1.14 -12.74 -2.63
C SER A 80 0.17 -13.42 -2.97
N LEU A 81 0.98 -12.78 -3.83
CA LEU A 81 2.38 -13.11 -4.05
C LEU A 81 3.24 -12.11 -3.27
N GLY A 82 4.10 -12.61 -2.39
CA GLY A 82 4.98 -11.80 -1.56
C GLY A 82 6.45 -11.96 -1.93
N VAL A 83 7.20 -10.86 -1.97
CA VAL A 83 8.65 -10.86 -2.26
C VAL A 83 9.37 -9.84 -1.38
N ASN A 84 10.54 -10.21 -0.87
CA ASN A 84 11.42 -9.29 -0.15
C ASN A 84 12.35 -8.61 -1.15
N VAL A 85 12.49 -7.29 -1.02
CA VAL A 85 13.34 -6.45 -1.87
C VAL A 85 14.28 -5.67 -0.97
N GLU A 86 15.59 -5.94 -1.04
CA GLU A 86 16.59 -5.34 -0.15
C GLU A 86 16.76 -3.84 -0.37
N LYS A 87 16.71 -3.38 -1.61
CA LYS A 87 16.93 -1.98 -2.00
C LYS A 87 15.87 -1.53 -3.00
N LEU A 88 14.72 -1.12 -2.49
CA LEU A 88 13.63 -0.61 -3.35
C LEU A 88 13.83 0.87 -3.69
N LEU A 89 14.24 1.66 -2.71
CA LEU A 89 14.64 3.05 -2.81
C LEU A 89 16.00 3.24 -2.12
N PRO A 90 16.79 4.25 -2.52
CA PRO A 90 18.01 4.60 -1.79
C PRO A 90 17.70 4.88 -0.31
N ASN A 91 18.47 4.30 0.59
CA ASN A 91 18.39 4.49 2.04
C ASN A 91 17.04 4.13 2.71
N SER A 92 16.11 3.48 2.00
CA SER A 92 14.82 3.11 2.59
C SER A 92 14.86 1.83 3.45
N GLY A 93 15.96 1.10 3.39
CA GLY A 93 16.05 -0.24 3.96
C GLY A 93 15.24 -1.29 3.16
N PRO A 94 15.13 -2.52 3.69
CA PRO A 94 14.38 -3.59 3.05
C PRO A 94 12.90 -3.31 2.99
N ALA A 95 12.27 -3.75 1.91
CA ALA A 95 10.82 -3.67 1.71
C ALA A 95 10.25 -5.05 1.39
N LYS A 96 8.99 -5.26 1.73
CA LYS A 96 8.22 -6.43 1.31
C LYS A 96 7.10 -5.98 0.39
N VAL A 97 7.04 -6.55 -0.81
CA VAL A 97 6.04 -6.23 -1.82
C VAL A 97 5.04 -7.37 -1.93
N PHE A 98 3.75 -7.05 -1.81
CA PHE A 98 2.66 -7.99 -1.97
C PHE A 98 1.82 -7.61 -3.20
N TYR A 99 1.62 -8.56 -4.09
CA TYR A 99 0.76 -8.46 -5.26
C TYR A 99 -0.50 -9.26 -4.97
N ILE A 100 -1.65 -8.60 -4.86
CA ILE A 100 -2.91 -9.17 -4.41
C ILE A 100 -3.86 -9.33 -5.60
N PHE A 101 -4.38 -10.56 -5.75
CA PHE A 101 -5.27 -10.94 -6.84
C PHE A 101 -6.70 -11.08 -6.33
N GLY A 102 -7.64 -10.61 -7.12
CA GLY A 102 -9.05 -10.65 -6.80
C GLY A 102 -9.59 -12.06 -6.63
N HIS A 103 -10.58 -12.21 -5.73
CA HIS A 103 -11.21 -13.48 -5.44
C HIS A 103 -11.86 -14.11 -6.69
N LYS A 104 -12.65 -13.33 -7.44
CA LYS A 104 -13.37 -13.84 -8.63
C LYS A 104 -12.53 -13.77 -9.89
N THR A 105 -11.92 -12.64 -10.14
CA THR A 105 -11.21 -12.37 -11.40
C THR A 105 -9.85 -13.07 -11.47
N LYS A 106 -9.24 -13.43 -10.34
CA LYS A 106 -7.86 -13.94 -10.26
C LYS A 106 -6.84 -13.03 -10.97
N ARG A 107 -7.16 -11.72 -11.02
CA ARG A 107 -6.34 -10.68 -11.63
C ARG A 107 -5.77 -9.76 -10.57
N LEU A 108 -4.62 -9.13 -10.86
CA LEU A 108 -3.98 -8.16 -9.96
C LEU A 108 -4.90 -6.97 -9.74
N ILE A 109 -5.29 -6.72 -8.49
CA ILE A 109 -6.18 -5.62 -8.08
C ILE A 109 -5.53 -4.66 -7.11
N HIS A 110 -4.45 -5.08 -6.43
CA HIS A 110 -3.84 -4.30 -5.36
C HIS A 110 -2.37 -4.66 -5.22
N VAL A 111 -1.52 -3.66 -4.93
CA VAL A 111 -0.11 -3.88 -4.58
C VAL A 111 0.18 -3.12 -3.30
N ASN A 112 0.71 -3.82 -2.28
CA ASN A 112 1.23 -3.24 -1.05
C ASN A 112 2.75 -3.34 -1.01
N ILE A 113 3.40 -2.24 -0.69
CA ILE A 113 4.83 -2.17 -0.41
C ILE A 113 5.00 -1.75 1.04
N ILE A 114 5.68 -2.55 1.84
CA ILE A 114 5.82 -2.35 3.28
C ILE A 114 7.29 -2.21 3.64
N TRP A 115 7.65 -1.13 4.31
CA TRP A 115 8.91 -0.92 5.00
C TRP A 115 8.69 -1.01 6.51
N GLY A 116 9.74 -1.32 7.27
CA GLY A 116 9.63 -1.60 8.69
C GLY A 116 9.07 -2.99 8.93
N LYS A 117 8.23 -3.19 9.96
CA LYS A 117 7.60 -4.51 10.16
C LYS A 117 6.48 -4.75 9.17
N PRO A 118 6.37 -5.93 8.55
CA PRO A 118 7.15 -7.16 8.75
C PRO A 118 8.32 -7.34 7.77
N ALA A 119 8.73 -6.31 7.04
CA ALA A 119 9.82 -6.45 6.07
C ALA A 119 11.16 -6.66 6.76
N THR A 120 11.35 -6.05 7.94
CA THR A 120 12.51 -6.26 8.80
C THR A 120 12.11 -6.43 10.27
N PRO A 121 12.76 -7.34 11.02
CA PRO A 121 12.46 -7.55 12.44
C PRO A 121 12.88 -6.36 13.33
N LYS A 122 13.90 -5.61 12.92
CA LYS A 122 14.43 -4.42 13.62
C LYS A 122 14.39 -3.23 12.67
N PRO A 123 13.24 -2.54 12.53
CA PRO A 123 13.13 -1.37 11.68
C PRO A 123 13.93 -0.20 12.25
N ASP A 124 14.56 0.55 11.35
CA ASP A 124 15.11 1.86 11.64
C ASP A 124 13.98 2.90 11.49
N ALA A 125 13.55 3.48 12.61
CA ALA A 125 12.42 4.39 12.62
C ALA A 125 12.69 5.68 11.83
N GLU A 126 13.92 6.21 11.90
CA GLU A 126 14.30 7.42 11.16
C GLU A 126 14.24 7.18 9.66
N ASN A 127 14.79 6.06 9.19
CA ASN A 127 14.74 5.70 7.78
C ASN A 127 13.30 5.45 7.29
N VAL A 128 12.43 4.85 8.11
CA VAL A 128 11.02 4.64 7.76
C VAL A 128 10.30 5.99 7.62
N VAL A 129 10.50 6.92 8.54
CA VAL A 129 9.91 8.27 8.50
C VAL A 129 10.49 9.09 7.34
N ALA A 130 11.79 9.04 7.11
CA ALA A 130 12.42 9.70 5.97
C ALA A 130 11.86 9.18 4.62
N THR A 131 11.68 7.86 4.51
CA THR A 131 11.06 7.21 3.34
C THR A 131 9.61 7.68 3.15
N ALA A 132 8.83 7.82 4.24
CA ALA A 132 7.47 8.34 4.19
C ALA A 132 7.44 9.77 3.62
N ASN A 133 8.32 10.65 4.10
CA ASN A 133 8.41 12.03 3.63
C ASN A 133 8.86 12.12 2.15
N GLN A 134 9.84 11.32 1.75
CA GLN A 134 10.31 11.25 0.37
C GLN A 134 9.21 10.80 -0.58
N LEU A 135 8.48 9.74 -0.23
CA LEU A 135 7.37 9.23 -1.02
C LEU A 135 6.21 10.22 -1.09
N ARG A 136 5.83 10.85 0.04
CA ARG A 136 4.81 11.90 0.06
C ARG A 136 5.16 13.02 -0.89
N ASN A 137 6.38 13.56 -0.81
CA ASN A 137 6.82 14.65 -1.66
C ASN A 137 6.82 14.26 -3.15
N HIS A 138 7.24 13.03 -3.48
CA HIS A 138 7.19 12.52 -4.84
C HIS A 138 5.74 12.38 -5.35
N LEU A 139 4.83 11.82 -4.54
CA LEU A 139 3.44 11.65 -4.90
C LEU A 139 2.73 13.01 -5.09
N ALA A 140 3.00 13.98 -4.22
CA ALA A 140 2.41 15.32 -4.26
C ALA A 140 2.80 16.16 -5.50
N GLN A 141 3.80 15.75 -6.27
CA GLN A 141 4.17 16.39 -7.55
C GLN A 141 3.18 16.12 -8.68
N LYS A 142 2.19 15.24 -8.47
CA LYS A 142 1.21 14.88 -9.50
C LYS A 142 -0.16 15.50 -9.16
N SER A 143 -0.97 15.71 -10.19
CA SER A 143 -2.36 16.15 -10.07
C SER A 143 -3.30 14.98 -9.84
N TYR A 144 -4.11 15.03 -8.80
CA TYR A 144 -5.11 14.04 -8.44
C TYR A 144 -6.52 14.63 -8.49
N VAL A 145 -7.55 13.79 -8.37
CA VAL A 145 -8.94 14.25 -8.20
C VAL A 145 -9.07 14.95 -6.84
N LYS A 146 -9.66 16.14 -6.80
CA LYS A 146 -9.72 17.02 -5.63
C LYS A 146 -10.29 16.31 -4.39
N ASP A 147 -11.45 15.68 -4.55
CA ASP A 147 -12.17 15.00 -3.45
C ASP A 147 -11.50 13.69 -2.99
N GLY A 148 -10.46 13.26 -3.68
CA GLY A 148 -9.69 12.05 -3.34
C GLY A 148 -8.30 12.34 -2.76
N LEU A 149 -7.94 13.61 -2.56
CA LEU A 149 -6.61 14.01 -2.06
C LEU A 149 -6.66 14.24 -0.55
N ALA A 150 -5.79 13.55 0.20
CA ALA A 150 -5.56 13.80 1.61
C ALA A 150 -4.06 13.71 1.92
N ILE A 151 -3.55 14.60 2.77
CA ILE A 151 -2.14 14.69 3.16
C ILE A 151 -2.04 14.90 4.67
N ASN A 152 -1.21 14.07 5.34
CA ASN A 152 -0.91 14.15 6.76
C ASN A 152 -2.16 14.14 7.67
N ALA A 153 -3.15 13.30 7.34
CA ALA A 153 -4.34 13.12 8.16
C ALA A 153 -4.10 12.07 9.25
N GLN A 154 -4.37 12.40 10.50
CA GLN A 154 -4.34 11.42 11.59
C GLN A 154 -5.60 10.56 11.52
N LEU A 155 -5.44 9.24 11.37
CA LEU A 155 -6.56 8.29 11.32
C LEU A 155 -6.93 7.79 12.73
N SER A 156 -5.93 7.53 13.54
CA SER A 156 -6.06 7.17 14.95
C SER A 156 -4.72 7.39 15.65
N GLU A 157 -4.65 7.11 16.96
CA GLU A 157 -3.39 7.21 17.68
C GLU A 157 -2.33 6.30 17.06
N GLY A 158 -1.18 6.87 16.72
CA GLY A 158 -0.07 6.17 16.08
C GLY A 158 -0.29 5.77 14.61
N ILE A 159 -1.41 6.16 13.96
CA ILE A 159 -1.67 5.88 12.54
C ILE A 159 -1.89 7.17 11.77
N ILE A 160 -1.03 7.44 10.81
CA ILE A 160 -1.06 8.65 9.98
C ILE A 160 -1.24 8.24 8.51
N LEU A 161 -2.27 8.78 7.87
CA LEU A 161 -2.40 8.81 6.42
C LEU A 161 -1.48 9.91 5.90
N VAL A 162 -0.26 9.53 5.52
CA VAL A 162 0.77 10.47 5.04
C VAL A 162 0.38 11.06 3.70
N PHE A 163 -0.25 10.24 2.83
CA PHE A 163 -0.74 10.66 1.53
C PHE A 163 -1.87 9.74 1.04
N GLN A 164 -2.87 10.33 0.40
CA GLN A 164 -3.84 9.63 -0.42
C GLN A 164 -4.12 10.45 -1.68
N GLY A 165 -4.26 9.78 -2.82
CA GLY A 165 -4.68 10.41 -4.07
C GLY A 165 -5.47 9.45 -4.94
N LEU A 166 -6.49 9.97 -5.64
CA LEU A 166 -7.25 9.25 -6.66
C LEU A 166 -6.88 9.76 -8.06
N ASP A 167 -6.70 8.84 -9.01
CA ASP A 167 -6.62 9.20 -10.42
C ASP A 167 -8.03 9.39 -11.03
N LYS A 168 -8.10 9.88 -12.28
CA LYS A 168 -9.37 10.09 -13.00
C LYS A 168 -10.19 8.81 -13.22
N LYS A 169 -9.60 7.62 -13.01
CA LYS A 169 -10.29 6.33 -13.10
C LYS A 169 -10.79 5.84 -11.74
N GLY A 170 -10.66 6.65 -10.68
CA GLY A 170 -11.02 6.28 -9.31
C GLY A 170 -10.07 5.28 -8.65
N ARG A 171 -8.89 5.06 -9.22
CA ARG A 171 -7.84 4.21 -8.63
C ARG A 171 -7.08 5.00 -7.57
N ALA A 172 -6.69 4.35 -6.48
CA ALA A 172 -6.07 5.00 -5.35
C ALA A 172 -4.58 4.68 -5.23
N VAL A 173 -3.82 5.67 -4.77
CA VAL A 173 -2.54 5.49 -4.09
C VAL A 173 -2.70 5.95 -2.65
N LYS A 174 -2.24 5.15 -1.68
CA LYS A 174 -2.26 5.47 -0.24
C LYS A 174 -0.89 5.23 0.36
N LEU A 175 -0.48 6.12 1.25
CA LEU A 175 0.75 5.99 2.03
C LEU A 175 0.38 6.14 3.51
N VAL A 176 0.53 5.08 4.28
CA VAL A 176 0.15 5.02 5.70
C VAL A 176 1.37 4.70 6.54
N LEU A 177 1.63 5.53 7.53
CA LEU A 177 2.64 5.31 8.57
C LEU A 177 1.95 4.83 9.84
N VAL A 178 2.40 3.69 10.36
CA VAL A 178 1.96 3.12 11.64
C VAL A 178 3.15 3.14 12.59
N ASN A 179 3.01 3.84 13.71
CA ASN A 179 3.97 3.86 14.80
C ASN A 179 3.20 3.66 16.11
N PRO A 180 2.94 2.39 16.50
CA PRO A 180 2.15 2.09 17.68
C PRO A 180 2.76 2.74 18.93
N LYS A 181 1.95 3.54 19.64
CA LYS A 181 2.27 4.07 20.96
C LYS A 181 1.85 3.05 22.03
N GLY A 182 2.38 3.13 23.22
CA GLY A 182 1.94 2.36 24.37
C GLY A 182 3.07 1.92 25.27
N ASP A 183 4.06 1.22 24.78
CA ASP A 183 5.23 0.81 25.55
C ASP A 183 6.44 1.64 25.08
N PRO A 184 7.00 2.54 25.94
CA PRO A 184 8.15 3.37 25.57
C PRO A 184 9.33 2.58 25.02
N GLU A 185 9.55 1.35 25.50
CA GLU A 185 10.60 0.46 25.00
C GLU A 185 10.30 -0.12 23.61
N LYS A 186 9.05 -0.04 23.15
CA LYS A 186 8.58 -0.55 21.84
C LYS A 186 8.33 0.55 20.83
N ILE A 187 8.41 1.83 21.24
CA ILE A 187 8.31 2.96 20.32
C ILE A 187 9.39 2.82 19.24
N GLY A 188 8.97 2.90 17.99
CA GLY A 188 9.85 2.71 16.82
C GLY A 188 10.18 1.25 16.47
N LYS A 189 10.15 0.30 17.43
CA LYS A 189 10.44 -1.12 17.15
C LYS A 189 9.37 -1.80 16.30
N ASN A 190 8.15 -1.27 16.26
CA ASN A 190 7.02 -1.79 15.49
C ASN A 190 6.56 -0.85 14.39
N ILE A 191 7.38 0.16 14.07
CA ILE A 191 7.06 1.11 13.01
C ILE A 191 6.95 0.42 11.66
N SER A 192 5.96 0.82 10.88
CA SER A 192 5.82 0.38 9.49
C SER A 192 5.27 1.49 8.61
N LEU A 193 5.68 1.48 7.35
CA LEU A 193 5.17 2.35 6.31
C LEU A 193 4.61 1.46 5.20
N THR A 194 3.37 1.70 4.81
CA THR A 194 2.73 0.97 3.70
C THR A 194 2.36 1.93 2.58
N LEU A 195 2.89 1.66 1.38
CA LEU A 195 2.46 2.28 0.14
C LEU A 195 1.57 1.30 -0.62
N SER A 196 0.33 1.70 -0.86
CA SER A 196 -0.68 0.88 -1.53
C SER A 196 -1.08 1.48 -2.87
N TYR A 197 -1.13 0.65 -3.92
CA TYR A 197 -1.77 0.96 -5.20
C TYR A 197 -3.02 0.09 -5.33
N ILE A 198 -4.20 0.68 -5.52
CA ILE A 198 -5.50 -0.01 -5.44
C ILE A 198 -6.32 0.29 -6.69
N GLU A 199 -6.77 -0.76 -7.38
CA GLU A 199 -7.53 -0.63 -8.63
C GLU A 199 -8.93 -0.07 -8.39
N LYS A 200 -9.67 -0.65 -7.43
CA LYS A 200 -11.07 -0.30 -7.11
C LYS A 200 -11.24 -0.17 -5.60
N PRO A 201 -10.85 0.96 -4.98
CA PRO A 201 -10.85 1.10 -3.53
C PRO A 201 -12.25 0.93 -2.90
N ASN A 202 -13.30 1.38 -3.59
CA ASN A 202 -14.68 1.33 -3.08
C ASN A 202 -15.43 0.02 -3.41
N LYS A 203 -14.89 -0.80 -4.32
CA LYS A 203 -15.51 -2.07 -4.74
C LYS A 203 -14.45 -3.13 -5.02
N PRO A 204 -13.67 -3.55 -3.99
CA PRO A 204 -12.61 -4.55 -4.16
C PRO A 204 -13.22 -5.91 -4.53
N ASP A 205 -12.49 -6.68 -5.35
CA ASP A 205 -12.85 -8.07 -5.71
C ASP A 205 -12.40 -9.03 -4.60
N VAL A 206 -13.19 -9.06 -3.53
CA VAL A 206 -13.01 -9.93 -2.36
C VAL A 206 -14.24 -10.81 -2.17
N PHE A 207 -14.07 -11.95 -1.51
CA PHE A 207 -15.22 -12.74 -1.04
C PHE A 207 -15.98 -11.95 0.02
N ARG A 208 -17.30 -11.96 -0.07
CA ARG A 208 -18.21 -11.41 0.93
C ARG A 208 -19.38 -12.37 1.11
N ILE A 209 -19.78 -12.57 2.33
CA ILE A 209 -21.02 -13.24 2.65
C ILE A 209 -22.17 -12.39 2.10
N LYS A 210 -23.16 -13.03 1.48
CA LYS A 210 -24.36 -12.39 0.95
C LYS A 210 -25.56 -12.71 1.82
N ASP A 211 -26.60 -11.89 1.69
CA ASP A 211 -27.91 -12.24 2.24
C ASP A 211 -28.38 -13.57 1.65
N GLY A 212 -28.70 -14.54 2.52
CA GLY A 212 -29.08 -15.89 2.13
C GLY A 212 -27.97 -16.94 2.11
N ASP A 213 -26.73 -16.60 2.45
CA ASP A 213 -25.62 -17.55 2.65
C ASP A 213 -25.67 -18.23 4.04
N PHE A 214 -26.61 -17.83 4.93
CA PHE A 214 -26.83 -18.37 6.29
C PHE A 214 -28.31 -18.30 6.68
#